data_fba4cb9f2d8efc26979261e52a0f294f
#
_entry.id   fba4cb9f2d8efc26979261e52a0f294f
#
_cell.length_a   1.000
_cell.length_b   1.000
_cell.length_c   1.000
_cell.angle_alpha   90.00
_cell.angle_beta   90.00
_cell.angle_gamma   90.00
#
_symmetry.space_group_name_H-M   'P 1'
#
loop_
_entity.id
_entity.type
_entity.pdbx_description
1 polymer ?
#
loop_
_entity_poly.entity_id
_entity_poly.type
_entity_poly.pdbx_seq_one_letter_code
_entity_poly.pdbx_strand_id
1 'polypeptide(L)'
;MERIVECVPNFSEGRDEALIRQITDAVEGVSGITLLDVDPGADTNRTVVTFIGSPETIGEAAFRAVKSASELIDMREHHGAHPRFGATDVVPFVPVSGVTMEECSEIARQVGRRIGEELGIPVYLYEHAARTPERRNLANVRAGEYEGLEAKLADPDWAPDFGPSELNPTAGATAVGAREFLIAYNINLNTPERRYATEIAYELRERGRWKRTGNTEPFYYKGEVVRFPEDGTYPCGNCDFAGGSFKELAEHHTEVHGGDLRERYASIAIDPESPSGPVFKDGRFKFVKGLGWVIEEYNRAQISLNLTNYKVSPPHEVLEAAREEARKRGIVITGSEIVVVIPYEAMKWAAHFYLRGMRRSSGLPVHDLMETAVQSMGLREVSEFDVEERVLGLPKIEGPLVLRPTYDFVDEVSRDTPAPGGGSVAALAGALGGALTAMVANLSVPLGEFDAQYDTLSSIAERGQSLKDALVRGVDEDTRAFDSVIEAMRMPKDTEEERDARAEAMREGYKAATRVPLANIELSVEVLRLCAEIAPLAGSQMISDVGTAALLADAGARSAAYNVRINLPETGDETFSGEMRAAVKALLAESAELAGAVTTVVEEKLEG
;
A
#
# COMPACT_ATOMS: atom_id res chain seq x y z
N MET A 1 10.18 -6.79 3.56
CA MET A 1 8.90 -6.49 2.87
C MET A 1 9.08 -6.78 1.40
N GLU A 2 8.16 -7.48 0.80
CA GLU A 2 8.14 -7.72 -0.64
C GLU A 2 8.05 -6.39 -1.39
N ARG A 3 8.81 -6.24 -2.47
CA ARG A 3 8.83 -5.02 -3.30
C ARG A 3 7.79 -5.17 -4.40
N ILE A 4 6.69 -4.42 -4.30
CA ILE A 4 5.53 -4.54 -5.20
C ILE A 4 5.23 -3.20 -5.86
N VAL A 5 5.16 -3.23 -7.19
CA VAL A 5 4.63 -2.15 -8.05
C VAL A 5 3.36 -2.67 -8.72
N GLU A 6 2.32 -1.85 -8.75
CA GLU A 6 1.12 -2.09 -9.55
C GLU A 6 1.24 -1.32 -10.87
N CYS A 7 0.75 -1.92 -11.97
CA CYS A 7 0.58 -1.25 -13.25
C CYS A 7 -0.87 -1.42 -13.71
N VAL A 8 -1.48 -0.30 -14.15
CA VAL A 8 -2.91 -0.26 -14.52
C VAL A 8 -3.08 0.34 -15.92
N PRO A 9 -2.52 -0.29 -16.98
CA PRO A 9 -2.68 0.22 -18.33
C PRO A 9 -4.14 0.14 -18.80
N ASN A 10 -4.48 1.04 -19.69
CA ASN A 10 -5.81 1.10 -20.30
C ASN A 10 -5.67 1.02 -21.81
N PHE A 11 -6.42 0.11 -22.41
CA PHE A 11 -6.37 -0.18 -23.84
C PHE A 11 -7.67 0.21 -24.53
N SER A 12 -7.58 0.73 -25.76
CA SER A 12 -8.72 1.15 -26.57
C SER A 12 -9.37 -0.05 -27.28
N GLU A 13 -9.80 -1.03 -26.53
CA GLU A 13 -10.60 -2.18 -26.91
C GLU A 13 -11.38 -2.68 -25.69
N GLY A 14 -12.68 -2.87 -25.83
CA GLY A 14 -13.54 -3.30 -24.72
C GLY A 14 -14.64 -4.28 -25.16
N ARG A 15 -14.57 -4.78 -26.41
CA ARG A 15 -15.62 -5.61 -27.01
C ARG A 15 -15.10 -6.95 -27.52
N ASP A 16 -13.88 -6.98 -28.06
CA ASP A 16 -13.25 -8.19 -28.55
C ASP A 16 -12.44 -8.88 -27.44
N GLU A 17 -13.07 -9.84 -26.76
CA GLU A 17 -12.45 -10.59 -25.68
C GLU A 17 -11.21 -11.38 -26.15
N ALA A 18 -11.16 -11.83 -27.41
CA ALA A 18 -10.02 -12.58 -27.92
C ALA A 18 -8.80 -11.65 -28.11
N LEU A 19 -9.02 -10.41 -28.52
CA LEU A 19 -7.98 -9.39 -28.61
C LEU A 19 -7.49 -9.00 -27.22
N ILE A 20 -8.41 -8.72 -26.29
CA ILE A 20 -8.08 -8.39 -24.90
C ILE A 20 -7.22 -9.51 -24.30
N ARG A 21 -7.58 -10.76 -24.53
CA ARG A 21 -6.82 -11.94 -24.05
C ARG A 21 -5.39 -11.98 -24.59
N GLN A 22 -5.17 -11.65 -25.87
CA GLN A 22 -3.81 -11.59 -26.42
C GLN A 22 -2.94 -10.54 -25.72
N ILE A 23 -3.53 -9.40 -25.30
CA ILE A 23 -2.83 -8.37 -24.56
C ILE A 23 -2.49 -8.88 -23.14
N THR A 24 -3.44 -9.53 -22.47
CA THR A 24 -3.21 -10.06 -21.11
C THR A 24 -2.27 -11.27 -21.10
N ASP A 25 -2.30 -12.13 -22.11
CA ASP A 25 -1.34 -13.24 -22.27
C ASP A 25 0.11 -12.70 -22.41
N ALA A 26 0.29 -11.54 -23.06
CA ALA A 26 1.60 -10.89 -23.15
C ALA A 26 2.12 -10.38 -21.79
N VAL A 27 1.22 -9.98 -20.88
CA VAL A 27 1.53 -9.62 -19.50
C VAL A 27 1.91 -10.87 -18.70
N GLU A 28 1.07 -11.91 -18.71
CA GLU A 28 1.26 -13.15 -17.95
C GLU A 28 2.48 -13.95 -18.41
N GLY A 29 2.90 -13.76 -19.66
CA GLY A 29 4.13 -14.33 -20.21
C GLY A 29 5.43 -13.80 -19.60
N VAL A 30 5.38 -12.85 -18.66
CA VAL A 30 6.54 -12.35 -17.92
C VAL A 30 6.59 -12.99 -16.53
N SER A 31 7.67 -13.70 -16.25
CA SER A 31 7.85 -14.37 -14.95
C SER A 31 7.85 -13.36 -13.80
N GLY A 32 7.14 -13.66 -12.70
CA GLY A 32 7.04 -12.80 -11.53
C GLY A 32 5.98 -11.71 -11.64
N ILE A 33 5.09 -11.81 -12.64
CA ILE A 33 3.91 -10.94 -12.77
C ILE A 33 2.66 -11.70 -12.34
N THR A 34 1.77 -11.01 -11.65
CA THR A 34 0.43 -11.51 -11.30
C THR A 34 -0.61 -10.58 -11.91
N LEU A 35 -1.45 -11.11 -12.78
CA LEU A 35 -2.63 -10.43 -13.31
C LEU A 35 -3.72 -10.43 -12.22
N LEU A 36 -4.23 -9.26 -11.85
CA LEU A 36 -5.23 -9.10 -10.78
C LEU A 36 -6.64 -8.93 -11.33
N ASP A 37 -6.77 -8.13 -12.40
CA ASP A 37 -8.08 -7.79 -12.93
C ASP A 37 -8.02 -7.41 -14.41
N VAL A 38 -9.11 -7.70 -15.11
CA VAL A 38 -9.36 -7.31 -16.50
C VAL A 38 -10.81 -6.82 -16.57
N ASP A 39 -11.00 -5.50 -16.71
CA ASP A 39 -12.31 -4.84 -16.72
C ASP A 39 -12.62 -4.28 -18.12
N PRO A 40 -13.32 -5.06 -18.99
CA PRO A 40 -13.72 -4.62 -20.31
C PRO A 40 -15.01 -3.81 -20.26
N GLY A 41 -14.96 -2.57 -20.76
CA GLY A 41 -16.12 -1.68 -20.89
C GLY A 41 -16.61 -1.61 -22.33
N ALA A 42 -17.65 -2.35 -22.68
CA ALA A 42 -18.18 -2.43 -24.06
C ALA A 42 -18.70 -1.08 -24.59
N ASP A 43 -19.36 -0.27 -23.74
CA ASP A 43 -19.90 1.04 -24.11
C ASP A 43 -18.78 2.06 -24.34
N THR A 44 -17.78 2.04 -23.50
CA THR A 44 -16.58 2.90 -23.58
C THR A 44 -15.62 2.44 -24.65
N ASN A 45 -15.71 1.18 -25.07
CA ASN A 45 -14.78 0.45 -25.92
C ASN A 45 -13.34 0.59 -25.41
N ARG A 46 -13.15 0.21 -24.13
CA ARG A 46 -11.90 0.36 -23.39
C ARG A 46 -11.80 -0.70 -22.31
N THR A 47 -10.63 -1.29 -22.17
CA THR A 47 -10.33 -2.24 -21.10
C THR A 47 -9.29 -1.66 -20.14
N VAL A 48 -9.55 -1.80 -18.85
CA VAL A 48 -8.57 -1.56 -17.79
C VAL A 48 -7.98 -2.91 -17.39
N VAL A 49 -6.65 -3.00 -17.42
CA VAL A 49 -5.94 -4.21 -16.99
C VAL A 49 -5.10 -3.85 -15.77
N THR A 50 -5.20 -4.63 -14.70
CA THR A 50 -4.45 -4.42 -13.45
C THR A 50 -3.54 -5.61 -13.19
N PHE A 51 -2.26 -5.37 -13.03
CA PHE A 51 -1.28 -6.39 -12.67
C PHE A 51 -0.21 -5.84 -11.73
N ILE A 52 0.43 -6.75 -10.99
CA ILE A 52 1.51 -6.43 -10.06
C ILE A 52 2.77 -7.23 -10.38
N GLY A 53 3.90 -6.71 -9.94
CA GLY A 53 5.19 -7.39 -10.03
C GLY A 53 6.27 -6.63 -9.28
N SER A 54 7.49 -7.18 -9.32
CA SER A 54 8.65 -6.47 -8.76
C SER A 54 9.05 -5.27 -9.63
N PRO A 55 9.79 -4.28 -9.09
CA PRO A 55 10.34 -3.17 -9.88
C PRO A 55 11.17 -3.63 -11.08
N GLU A 56 11.79 -4.81 -11.00
CA GLU A 56 12.65 -5.38 -12.02
C GLU A 56 11.88 -6.01 -13.19
N THR A 57 10.63 -6.46 -12.97
CA THR A 57 9.85 -7.22 -13.97
C THR A 57 8.66 -6.43 -14.52
N ILE A 58 8.07 -5.52 -13.74
CA ILE A 58 6.83 -4.81 -14.09
C ILE A 58 6.95 -3.99 -15.38
N GLY A 59 8.11 -3.37 -15.61
CA GLY A 59 8.37 -2.57 -16.81
C GLY A 59 8.35 -3.40 -18.10
N GLU A 60 8.87 -4.63 -18.07
CA GLU A 60 8.84 -5.55 -19.21
C GLU A 60 7.42 -5.98 -19.53
N ALA A 61 6.61 -6.30 -18.52
CA ALA A 61 5.22 -6.69 -18.71
C ALA A 61 4.41 -5.54 -19.33
N ALA A 62 4.55 -4.33 -18.82
CA ALA A 62 3.91 -3.14 -19.35
C ALA A 62 4.32 -2.88 -20.81
N PHE A 63 5.60 -3.00 -21.14
CA PHE A 63 6.10 -2.82 -22.50
C PHE A 63 5.51 -3.85 -23.47
N ARG A 64 5.45 -5.16 -23.07
CA ARG A 64 4.85 -6.22 -23.91
C ARG A 64 3.37 -5.99 -24.14
N ALA A 65 2.64 -5.56 -23.12
CA ALA A 65 1.22 -5.21 -23.26
C ALA A 65 1.00 -4.08 -24.26
N VAL A 66 1.78 -2.99 -24.15
CA VAL A 66 1.73 -1.85 -25.09
C VAL A 66 2.08 -2.29 -26.51
N LYS A 67 3.10 -3.11 -26.69
CA LYS A 67 3.49 -3.67 -27.98
C LYS A 67 2.35 -4.48 -28.58
N SER A 68 1.79 -5.44 -27.84
CA SER A 68 0.66 -6.26 -28.29
C SER A 68 -0.53 -5.38 -28.69
N ALA A 69 -0.89 -4.39 -27.85
CA ALA A 69 -1.99 -3.48 -28.15
C ALA A 69 -1.74 -2.66 -29.42
N SER A 70 -0.51 -2.18 -29.65
CA SER A 70 -0.15 -1.40 -30.84
C SER A 70 -0.18 -2.21 -32.16
N GLU A 71 -0.03 -3.54 -32.07
CA GLU A 71 -0.09 -4.47 -33.20
C GLU A 71 -1.53 -4.92 -33.51
N LEU A 72 -2.42 -4.91 -32.51
CA LEU A 72 -3.76 -5.47 -32.58
C LEU A 72 -4.87 -4.41 -32.72
N ILE A 73 -4.68 -3.21 -32.19
CA ILE A 73 -5.68 -2.14 -32.14
C ILE A 73 -5.36 -1.10 -33.21
N ASP A 74 -6.37 -0.77 -34.05
CA ASP A 74 -6.27 0.30 -35.03
C ASP A 74 -7.14 1.49 -34.64
N MET A 75 -6.50 2.58 -34.20
CA MET A 75 -7.18 3.79 -33.74
C MET A 75 -7.99 4.52 -34.84
N ARG A 76 -7.74 4.23 -36.11
CA ARG A 76 -8.52 4.77 -37.24
C ARG A 76 -9.94 4.17 -37.29
N GLU A 77 -10.11 2.95 -36.80
CA GLU A 77 -11.38 2.22 -36.80
C GLU A 77 -12.05 2.20 -35.41
N HIS A 78 -11.29 2.57 -34.35
CA HIS A 78 -11.80 2.53 -32.99
C HIS A 78 -12.82 3.64 -32.71
N HIS A 79 -13.97 3.27 -32.08
CA HIS A 79 -15.01 4.19 -31.62
C HIS A 79 -15.57 3.73 -30.27
N GLY A 80 -15.72 4.65 -29.29
CA GLY A 80 -16.29 4.42 -27.99
C GLY A 80 -16.78 5.72 -27.32
N ALA A 81 -17.53 5.60 -26.24
CA ALA A 81 -18.01 6.76 -25.49
C ALA A 81 -16.91 7.43 -24.63
N HIS A 82 -15.78 6.75 -24.41
CA HIS A 82 -14.66 7.31 -23.67
C HIS A 82 -13.72 8.11 -24.61
N PRO A 83 -13.22 9.29 -24.18
CA PRO A 83 -12.17 10.01 -24.86
C PRO A 83 -10.97 9.10 -25.16
N ARG A 84 -10.48 9.10 -26.38
CA ARG A 84 -9.41 8.22 -26.85
C ARG A 84 -8.13 9.00 -27.15
N PHE A 85 -6.98 8.40 -26.84
CA PHE A 85 -5.68 9.02 -27.08
C PHE A 85 -4.75 8.13 -27.91
N GLY A 86 -4.79 6.84 -27.68
CA GLY A 86 -4.06 5.84 -28.44
C GLY A 86 -4.54 4.41 -28.14
N ALA A 87 -3.99 3.43 -28.86
CA ALA A 87 -4.25 2.01 -28.65
C ALA A 87 -4.00 1.60 -27.18
N THR A 88 -2.92 2.13 -26.61
CA THR A 88 -2.72 2.19 -25.15
C THR A 88 -2.83 3.64 -24.72
N ASP A 89 -3.90 3.96 -24.01
CA ASP A 89 -4.21 5.32 -23.58
C ASP A 89 -3.27 5.77 -22.46
N VAL A 90 -3.13 4.98 -21.38
CA VAL A 90 -2.26 5.28 -20.24
C VAL A 90 -1.55 4.05 -19.71
N VAL A 91 -0.36 4.25 -19.15
CA VAL A 91 0.44 3.23 -18.45
C VAL A 91 0.95 3.82 -17.13
N PRO A 92 0.18 3.76 -16.05
CA PRO A 92 0.60 4.20 -14.73
C PRO A 92 1.37 3.12 -13.98
N PHE A 93 2.44 3.52 -13.31
CA PHE A 93 3.13 2.71 -12.30
C PHE A 93 2.82 3.28 -10.91
N VAL A 94 2.50 2.40 -9.98
CA VAL A 94 1.95 2.74 -8.66
C VAL A 94 2.74 2.02 -7.58
N PRO A 95 3.35 2.73 -6.61
CA PRO A 95 4.04 2.09 -5.50
C PRO A 95 3.03 1.45 -4.54
N VAL A 96 3.21 0.15 -4.24
CA VAL A 96 2.34 -0.61 -3.33
C VAL A 96 3.07 -0.94 -2.04
N SER A 97 4.22 -1.61 -2.11
CA SER A 97 4.98 -2.07 -0.95
C SER A 97 6.48 -2.03 -1.23
N GLY A 98 7.27 -1.52 -0.29
CA GLY A 98 8.74 -1.53 -0.37
C GLY A 98 9.36 -0.80 -1.58
N VAL A 99 8.57 0.07 -2.26
CA VAL A 99 8.97 0.82 -3.45
C VAL A 99 8.56 2.28 -3.27
N THR A 100 9.40 3.19 -3.72
CA THR A 100 9.16 4.63 -3.66
C THR A 100 8.49 5.15 -4.94
N MET A 101 7.87 6.33 -4.87
CA MET A 101 7.30 7.02 -6.02
C MET A 101 8.38 7.39 -7.06
N GLU A 102 9.61 7.71 -6.61
CA GLU A 102 10.71 8.02 -7.53
C GLU A 102 11.17 6.78 -8.31
N GLU A 103 11.22 5.60 -7.66
CA GLU A 103 11.51 4.35 -8.35
C GLU A 103 10.44 4.04 -9.41
N CYS A 104 9.14 4.23 -9.10
CA CYS A 104 8.06 4.09 -10.07
C CYS A 104 8.17 5.12 -11.22
N SER A 105 8.58 6.35 -10.91
CA SER A 105 8.82 7.39 -11.92
C SER A 105 9.97 7.03 -12.85
N GLU A 106 11.02 6.40 -12.33
CA GLU A 106 12.15 5.94 -13.17
C GLU A 106 11.74 4.75 -14.06
N ILE A 107 10.96 3.80 -13.54
CA ILE A 107 10.36 2.72 -14.36
C ILE A 107 9.51 3.31 -15.48
N ALA A 108 8.67 4.31 -15.17
CA ALA A 108 7.84 4.99 -16.18
C ALA A 108 8.67 5.66 -17.27
N ARG A 109 9.80 6.31 -16.92
CA ARG A 109 10.72 6.93 -17.88
C ARG A 109 11.39 5.89 -18.78
N GLN A 110 11.83 4.77 -18.21
CA GLN A 110 12.49 3.69 -18.96
C GLN A 110 11.50 3.01 -19.93
N VAL A 111 10.31 2.69 -19.47
CA VAL A 111 9.26 2.09 -20.30
C VAL A 111 8.79 3.07 -21.39
N GLY A 112 8.57 4.33 -21.03
CA GLY A 112 8.19 5.37 -21.99
C GLY A 112 9.23 5.57 -23.09
N ARG A 113 10.53 5.53 -22.74
CA ARG A 113 11.62 5.59 -23.70
C ARG A 113 11.57 4.41 -24.67
N ARG A 114 11.44 3.19 -24.17
CA ARG A 114 11.36 1.98 -24.99
C ARG A 114 10.15 2.02 -25.93
N ILE A 115 8.99 2.44 -25.45
CA ILE A 115 7.79 2.59 -26.28
C ILE A 115 8.06 3.57 -27.42
N GLY A 116 8.66 4.73 -27.12
CA GLY A 116 8.98 5.73 -28.14
C GLY A 116 10.02 5.27 -29.14
N GLU A 117 11.13 4.67 -28.71
CA GLU A 117 12.26 4.30 -29.54
C GLU A 117 12.05 2.97 -30.29
N GLU A 118 11.44 1.95 -29.65
CA GLU A 118 11.29 0.61 -30.24
C GLU A 118 9.98 0.46 -31.03
N LEU A 119 8.88 1.14 -30.60
CA LEU A 119 7.57 1.02 -31.25
C LEU A 119 7.18 2.23 -32.09
N GLY A 120 7.94 3.34 -32.04
CA GLY A 120 7.65 4.55 -32.79
C GLY A 120 6.33 5.22 -32.38
N ILE A 121 5.93 5.12 -31.13
CA ILE A 121 4.72 5.72 -30.58
C ILE A 121 5.10 6.99 -29.83
N PRO A 122 4.46 8.16 -30.10
CA PRO A 122 4.64 9.35 -29.27
C PRO A 122 4.26 9.10 -27.82
N VAL A 123 5.17 9.42 -26.88
CA VAL A 123 4.98 9.21 -25.45
C VAL A 123 5.03 10.52 -24.68
N TYR A 124 4.04 10.75 -23.83
CA TYR A 124 3.99 11.85 -22.88
C TYR A 124 4.12 11.32 -21.45
N LEU A 125 5.08 11.85 -20.70
CA LEU A 125 5.21 11.56 -19.29
C LEU A 125 4.21 12.41 -18.48
N TYR A 126 3.54 11.80 -17.49
CA TYR A 126 2.53 12.48 -16.68
C TYR A 126 2.67 12.21 -15.18
N GLU A 127 1.92 12.95 -14.36
CA GLU A 127 1.92 12.90 -12.89
C GLU A 127 3.34 13.06 -12.32
N HIS A 128 3.80 12.13 -11.47
CA HIS A 128 5.12 12.20 -10.83
C HIS A 128 6.29 11.98 -11.81
N ALA A 129 6.06 11.35 -12.94
CA ALA A 129 7.07 11.18 -13.99
C ALA A 129 7.17 12.39 -14.94
N ALA A 130 6.21 13.32 -14.91
CA ALA A 130 6.13 14.49 -15.78
C ALA A 130 7.39 15.36 -15.71
N ARG A 131 7.85 15.83 -16.89
CA ARG A 131 8.99 16.76 -16.99
C ARG A 131 8.61 18.22 -16.76
N THR A 132 7.34 18.57 -16.98
CA THR A 132 6.83 19.93 -16.79
C THR A 132 5.57 19.92 -15.93
N PRO A 133 5.28 21.01 -15.20
CA PRO A 133 4.09 21.11 -14.36
C PRO A 133 2.77 20.90 -15.11
N GLU A 134 2.69 21.35 -16.37
CA GLU A 134 1.50 21.29 -17.22
C GLU A 134 1.11 19.84 -17.54
N ARG A 135 2.11 18.94 -17.63
CA ARG A 135 1.92 17.51 -17.92
C ARG A 135 1.60 16.66 -16.70
N ARG A 136 1.67 17.22 -15.50
CA ARG A 136 1.24 16.52 -14.29
C ARG A 136 -0.22 16.12 -14.34
N ASN A 137 -1.07 16.99 -14.92
CA ASN A 137 -2.48 16.67 -15.08
C ASN A 137 -2.70 15.87 -16.38
N LEU A 138 -3.09 14.59 -16.24
CA LEU A 138 -3.41 13.73 -17.39
C LEU A 138 -4.45 14.32 -18.33
N ALA A 139 -5.40 15.12 -17.82
CA ALA A 139 -6.41 15.78 -18.66
C ALA A 139 -5.78 16.77 -19.65
N ASN A 140 -4.71 17.48 -19.26
CA ASN A 140 -3.96 18.37 -20.15
C ASN A 140 -3.20 17.57 -21.23
N VAL A 141 -2.62 16.44 -20.84
CA VAL A 141 -1.94 15.53 -21.78
C VAL A 141 -2.92 15.02 -22.83
N ARG A 142 -4.11 14.61 -22.42
CA ARG A 142 -5.17 14.10 -23.31
C ARG A 142 -5.95 15.20 -24.05
N ALA A 143 -5.76 16.47 -23.75
CA ALA A 143 -6.51 17.56 -24.38
C ALA A 143 -6.37 17.51 -25.90
N GLY A 144 -7.50 17.58 -26.61
CA GLY A 144 -7.62 17.39 -28.06
C GLY A 144 -7.85 15.94 -28.47
N GLU A 145 -7.66 14.97 -27.57
CA GLU A 145 -7.89 13.54 -27.81
C GLU A 145 -7.09 13.02 -29.02
N TYR A 146 -7.47 11.87 -29.59
CA TYR A 146 -6.83 11.34 -30.81
C TYR A 146 -7.03 12.27 -32.01
N GLU A 147 -8.19 12.91 -32.09
CA GLU A 147 -8.57 13.82 -33.20
C GLU A 147 -7.73 15.09 -33.26
N GLY A 148 -7.28 15.59 -32.12
CA GLY A 148 -6.40 16.76 -32.02
C GLY A 148 -4.91 16.43 -31.93
N LEU A 149 -4.54 15.16 -31.97
CA LEU A 149 -3.17 14.71 -31.67
C LEU A 149 -2.15 15.18 -32.71
N GLU A 150 -2.52 15.22 -33.99
CA GLU A 150 -1.65 15.73 -35.07
C GLU A 150 -1.26 17.20 -34.85
N ALA A 151 -2.25 18.04 -34.49
CA ALA A 151 -2.02 19.46 -34.18
C ALA A 151 -1.16 19.62 -32.89
N LYS A 152 -1.40 18.78 -31.90
CA LYS A 152 -0.63 18.78 -30.65
C LYS A 152 0.83 18.39 -30.86
N LEU A 153 1.11 17.38 -31.68
CA LEU A 153 2.47 16.94 -32.02
C LEU A 153 3.25 17.98 -32.83
N ALA A 154 2.55 18.82 -33.57
CA ALA A 154 3.15 19.94 -34.30
C ALA A 154 3.48 21.16 -33.41
N ASP A 155 2.93 21.23 -32.21
CA ASP A 155 3.21 22.29 -31.23
C ASP A 155 4.53 21.99 -30.48
N PRO A 156 5.55 22.89 -30.58
CA PRO A 156 6.82 22.67 -29.88
C PRO A 156 6.70 22.54 -28.35
N ASP A 157 5.71 23.20 -27.73
CA ASP A 157 5.48 23.13 -26.28
C ASP A 157 4.91 21.75 -25.86
N TRP A 158 4.33 21.04 -26.82
CA TRP A 158 3.77 19.71 -26.67
C TRP A 158 4.57 18.61 -27.39
N ALA A 159 5.83 18.86 -27.75
CA ALA A 159 6.69 17.81 -28.27
C ALA A 159 6.70 16.59 -27.30
N PRO A 160 6.58 15.35 -27.81
CA PRO A 160 6.56 14.17 -26.94
C PRO A 160 7.86 14.03 -26.15
N ASP A 161 7.79 13.40 -24.99
CA ASP A 161 8.98 13.13 -24.17
C ASP A 161 9.89 12.08 -24.81
N PHE A 162 9.28 11.13 -25.54
CA PHE A 162 9.96 10.09 -26.30
C PHE A 162 9.17 9.75 -27.58
N GLY A 163 9.85 9.21 -28.57
CA GLY A 163 9.26 8.84 -29.86
C GLY A 163 9.16 10.01 -30.83
N PRO A 164 8.53 9.79 -32.01
CA PRO A 164 8.44 10.77 -33.07
C PRO A 164 7.43 11.89 -32.75
N SER A 165 7.67 13.10 -33.27
CA SER A 165 6.68 14.20 -33.27
C SER A 165 5.72 14.12 -34.45
N GLU A 166 5.47 12.94 -34.98
CA GLU A 166 4.55 12.64 -36.06
C GLU A 166 3.46 11.71 -35.57
N LEU A 167 2.23 11.89 -36.08
CA LEU A 167 1.11 11.04 -35.70
C LEU A 167 1.37 9.58 -36.13
N ASN A 168 1.28 8.65 -35.18
CA ASN A 168 1.15 7.23 -35.47
C ASN A 168 -0.36 6.94 -35.70
N PRO A 169 -0.82 6.69 -36.94
CA PRO A 169 -2.25 6.63 -37.23
C PRO A 169 -2.95 5.42 -36.60
N THR A 170 -2.21 4.30 -36.37
CA THR A 170 -2.78 3.07 -35.81
C THR A 170 -2.70 3.04 -34.30
N ALA A 171 -1.57 3.45 -33.72
CA ALA A 171 -1.35 3.39 -32.29
C ALA A 171 -1.68 4.70 -31.55
N GLY A 172 -1.78 5.86 -32.24
CA GLY A 172 -1.97 7.15 -31.58
C GLY A 172 -0.77 7.57 -30.75
N ALA A 173 -1.00 8.04 -29.54
CA ALA A 173 0.01 8.36 -28.52
C ALA A 173 -0.31 7.68 -27.19
N THR A 174 0.69 7.56 -26.31
CA THR A 174 0.54 6.92 -25.01
C THR A 174 1.01 7.86 -23.91
N ALA A 175 0.24 7.96 -22.83
CA ALA A 175 0.67 8.62 -21.59
C ALA A 175 1.26 7.60 -20.61
N VAL A 176 2.51 7.81 -20.18
CA VAL A 176 3.20 6.92 -19.23
C VAL A 176 3.55 7.71 -17.98
N GLY A 177 3.29 7.17 -16.79
CA GLY A 177 3.54 7.93 -15.57
C GLY A 177 3.61 7.13 -14.30
N ALA A 178 3.84 7.84 -13.20
CA ALA A 178 3.77 7.28 -11.86
C ALA A 178 2.78 8.10 -11.02
N ARG A 179 1.90 7.42 -10.29
CA ARG A 179 0.85 8.07 -9.49
C ARG A 179 0.64 7.35 -8.16
N GLU A 180 0.00 8.03 -7.23
CA GLU A 180 -0.47 7.41 -6.00
C GLU A 180 -1.50 6.31 -6.27
N PHE A 181 -1.62 5.39 -5.32
CA PHE A 181 -2.58 4.30 -5.41
C PHE A 181 -4.02 4.84 -5.36
N LEU A 182 -4.82 4.43 -6.32
CA LEU A 182 -6.24 4.75 -6.38
C LEU A 182 -7.05 3.59 -5.81
N ILE A 183 -7.82 3.86 -4.76
CA ILE A 183 -8.77 2.90 -4.21
C ILE A 183 -10.15 3.22 -4.78
N ALA A 184 -10.71 2.32 -5.58
CA ALA A 184 -12.12 2.35 -5.99
C ALA A 184 -12.96 1.79 -4.84
N TYR A 185 -13.79 2.65 -4.24
CA TYR A 185 -14.47 2.39 -2.99
C TYR A 185 -15.95 2.76 -3.06
N ASN A 186 -16.81 1.81 -2.81
CA ASN A 186 -18.24 1.98 -2.84
C ASN A 186 -18.85 1.84 -1.43
N ILE A 187 -19.87 2.64 -1.11
CA ILE A 187 -20.56 2.64 0.18
C ILE A 187 -22.06 2.42 -0.05
N ASN A 188 -22.61 1.39 0.57
CA ASN A 188 -23.98 0.92 0.34
C ASN A 188 -24.97 1.58 1.29
N LEU A 189 -26.12 2.00 0.76
CA LEU A 189 -27.22 2.60 1.52
C LEU A 189 -28.39 1.62 1.65
N ASN A 190 -29.18 1.77 2.72
CA ASN A 190 -30.40 1.00 2.95
C ASN A 190 -31.62 1.47 2.11
N THR A 191 -31.40 2.12 0.99
CA THR A 191 -32.42 2.67 0.10
C THR A 191 -32.04 2.53 -1.35
N PRO A 192 -32.99 2.34 -2.30
CA PRO A 192 -32.71 2.39 -3.74
C PRO A 192 -32.71 3.83 -4.29
N GLU A 193 -32.97 4.86 -3.49
CA GLU A 193 -33.06 6.22 -3.99
C GLU A 193 -31.68 6.85 -4.25
N ARG A 194 -31.28 6.90 -5.51
CA ARG A 194 -30.01 7.47 -5.99
C ARG A 194 -29.70 8.85 -5.41
N ARG A 195 -30.70 9.70 -5.21
CA ARG A 195 -30.50 11.07 -4.74
C ARG A 195 -29.78 11.15 -3.40
N TYR A 196 -30.02 10.20 -2.47
CA TYR A 196 -29.33 10.19 -1.18
C TYR A 196 -27.85 9.88 -1.35
N ALA A 197 -27.52 8.90 -2.17
CA ALA A 197 -26.12 8.60 -2.49
C ALA A 197 -25.42 9.79 -3.15
N THR A 198 -26.09 10.46 -4.09
CA THR A 198 -25.56 11.66 -4.76
C THR A 198 -25.36 12.82 -3.78
N GLU A 199 -26.31 13.06 -2.87
CA GLU A 199 -26.21 14.10 -1.84
C GLU A 199 -25.03 13.87 -0.92
N ILE A 200 -24.84 12.63 -0.46
CA ILE A 200 -23.71 12.29 0.42
C ILE A 200 -22.38 12.36 -0.36
N ALA A 201 -22.33 11.82 -1.57
CA ALA A 201 -21.13 11.91 -2.42
C ALA A 201 -20.66 13.36 -2.61
N TYR A 202 -21.59 14.30 -2.73
CA TYR A 202 -21.28 15.72 -2.93
C TYR A 202 -20.73 16.41 -1.67
N GLU A 203 -21.07 15.94 -0.48
CA GLU A 203 -20.47 16.42 0.76
C GLU A 203 -19.04 15.84 0.98
N LEU A 204 -18.78 14.63 0.44
CA LEU A 204 -17.50 13.94 0.63
C LEU A 204 -16.44 14.37 -0.40
N ARG A 205 -16.81 14.38 -1.69
CA ARG A 205 -15.85 14.54 -2.81
C ARG A 205 -15.19 15.91 -2.83
N GLU A 206 -13.94 16.01 -3.27
CA GLU A 206 -13.16 17.25 -3.33
C GLU A 206 -13.87 18.38 -4.09
N ARG A 207 -14.48 18.09 -5.25
CA ARG A 207 -15.22 19.09 -6.04
C ARG A 207 -16.38 19.71 -5.25
N GLY A 208 -16.91 19.01 -4.23
CA GLY A 208 -18.05 19.46 -3.44
C GLY A 208 -19.32 19.56 -4.30
N ARG A 209 -20.08 20.63 -4.06
CA ARG A 209 -21.39 20.86 -4.66
C ARG A 209 -21.67 22.34 -4.86
N TRP A 210 -22.72 22.66 -5.61
CA TRP A 210 -23.23 24.02 -5.69
C TRP A 210 -23.73 24.48 -4.31
N LYS A 211 -23.32 25.68 -3.90
CA LYS A 211 -23.82 26.33 -2.70
C LYS A 211 -25.32 26.60 -2.86
N ARG A 212 -26.06 26.34 -1.79
CA ARG A 212 -27.51 26.58 -1.76
C ARG A 212 -27.91 27.32 -0.48
N THR A 213 -28.99 28.08 -0.55
CA THR A 213 -29.63 28.78 0.58
C THR A 213 -31.04 28.24 0.77
N GLY A 214 -31.72 28.69 1.83
CA GLY A 214 -33.07 28.25 2.18
C GLY A 214 -33.09 26.93 2.93
N ASN A 215 -33.96 25.99 2.54
CA ASN A 215 -34.03 24.67 3.18
C ASN A 215 -32.91 23.76 2.67
N THR A 216 -31.77 23.81 3.31
CA THR A 216 -30.53 23.13 2.87
C THR A 216 -30.25 21.86 3.64
N GLU A 217 -30.70 21.69 4.87
CA GLU A 217 -30.40 20.51 5.68
C GLU A 217 -31.66 19.78 6.15
N PRO A 218 -31.63 18.46 6.19
CA PRO A 218 -30.61 17.52 5.66
C PRO A 218 -30.68 17.35 4.14
N PHE A 219 -31.66 17.97 3.46
CA PHE A 219 -31.97 17.85 2.05
C PHE A 219 -31.45 19.07 1.27
N TYR A 220 -30.16 19.18 1.15
CA TYR A 220 -29.47 20.32 0.56
C TYR A 220 -29.96 20.66 -0.87
N TYR A 221 -30.34 19.64 -1.65
CA TYR A 221 -30.89 19.82 -3.01
C TYR A 221 -32.18 20.64 -3.07
N LYS A 222 -32.90 20.80 -1.96
CA LYS A 222 -34.15 21.60 -1.87
C LYS A 222 -33.90 23.11 -1.73
N GLY A 223 -32.67 23.52 -1.41
CA GLY A 223 -32.34 24.94 -1.33
C GLY A 223 -32.15 25.58 -2.71
N GLU A 224 -32.18 26.90 -2.76
CA GLU A 224 -31.92 27.69 -3.97
C GLU A 224 -30.42 27.77 -4.27
N VAL A 225 -30.02 27.65 -5.56
CA VAL A 225 -28.63 27.72 -5.98
C VAL A 225 -28.11 29.14 -5.89
N VAL A 226 -27.04 29.36 -5.13
CA VAL A 226 -26.31 30.63 -5.11
C VAL A 226 -25.47 30.74 -6.38
N ARG A 227 -25.56 31.88 -7.04
CA ARG A 227 -24.78 32.19 -8.23
C ARG A 227 -23.90 33.41 -8.00
N PHE A 228 -22.82 33.54 -8.74
CA PHE A 228 -22.06 34.77 -8.79
C PHE A 228 -22.96 35.88 -9.35
N PRO A 229 -23.17 36.97 -8.59
CA PRO A 229 -24.02 38.07 -9.04
C PRO A 229 -23.28 38.96 -10.04
N GLU A 230 -24.05 39.66 -10.89
CA GLU A 230 -23.52 40.58 -11.92
C GLU A 230 -22.96 41.88 -11.33
N ASP A 231 -23.22 42.17 -10.06
CA ASP A 231 -22.78 43.38 -9.36
C ASP A 231 -21.30 43.38 -8.94
N GLY A 232 -20.56 42.32 -9.28
CA GLY A 232 -19.14 42.19 -8.96
C GLY A 232 -18.83 41.76 -7.53
N THR A 233 -19.82 41.24 -6.79
CA THR A 233 -19.55 40.60 -5.49
C THR A 233 -19.07 39.16 -5.65
N TYR A 234 -18.24 38.72 -4.70
CA TYR A 234 -17.61 37.40 -4.71
C TYR A 234 -18.04 36.59 -3.47
N PRO A 235 -19.16 35.85 -3.53
CA PRO A 235 -19.63 35.07 -2.39
C PRO A 235 -18.75 33.85 -2.11
N CYS A 236 -18.42 33.64 -0.83
CA CYS A 236 -17.73 32.47 -0.37
C CYS A 236 -18.61 31.20 -0.52
N GLY A 237 -18.03 30.11 -0.98
CA GLY A 237 -18.74 28.84 -1.10
C GLY A 237 -19.11 28.23 0.28
N ASN A 238 -18.24 28.40 1.27
CA ASN A 238 -18.27 27.66 2.52
C ASN A 238 -18.96 28.40 3.67
N CYS A 239 -19.12 29.74 3.61
CA CYS A 239 -19.76 30.55 4.63
C CYS A 239 -20.54 31.72 4.01
N ASP A 240 -21.09 32.63 4.85
CA ASP A 240 -21.91 33.76 4.38
C ASP A 240 -21.08 35.00 3.97
N PHE A 241 -19.75 34.91 3.96
CA PHE A 241 -18.90 35.99 3.50
C PHE A 241 -19.10 36.26 2.00
N ALA A 242 -19.06 37.55 1.63
CA ALA A 242 -19.02 38.00 0.25
C ALA A 242 -18.04 39.19 0.16
N GLY A 243 -16.99 39.04 -0.63
CA GLY A 243 -15.99 40.08 -0.87
C GLY A 243 -16.38 41.00 -2.03
N GLY A 244 -15.82 42.19 -2.06
CA GLY A 244 -15.94 43.12 -3.21
C GLY A 244 -14.94 42.81 -4.33
N SER A 245 -14.05 41.84 -4.13
CA SER A 245 -13.07 41.39 -5.12
C SER A 245 -12.70 39.94 -4.91
N PHE A 246 -12.18 39.31 -5.96
CA PHE A 246 -11.64 37.95 -5.86
C PHE A 246 -10.47 37.88 -4.85
N LYS A 247 -9.67 38.94 -4.74
CA LYS A 247 -8.55 39.00 -3.79
C LYS A 247 -9.05 38.90 -2.34
N GLU A 248 -10.07 39.69 -1.97
CA GLU A 248 -10.68 39.62 -0.63
C GLU A 248 -11.28 38.24 -0.34
N LEU A 249 -11.96 37.64 -1.34
CA LEU A 249 -12.47 36.27 -1.19
C LEU A 249 -11.35 35.26 -1.01
N ALA A 250 -10.24 35.37 -1.75
CA ALA A 250 -9.11 34.47 -1.64
C ALA A 250 -8.38 34.59 -0.30
N GLU A 251 -8.18 35.82 0.19
CA GLU A 251 -7.62 36.07 1.53
C GLU A 251 -8.52 35.46 2.62
N HIS A 252 -9.83 35.76 2.59
CA HIS A 252 -10.81 35.17 3.50
C HIS A 252 -10.79 33.63 3.45
N HIS A 253 -10.78 33.05 2.26
CA HIS A 253 -10.78 31.59 2.10
C HIS A 253 -9.53 30.97 2.72
N THR A 254 -8.36 31.55 2.48
CA THR A 254 -7.09 31.07 3.04
C THR A 254 -7.07 31.15 4.57
N GLU A 255 -7.56 32.25 5.14
CA GLU A 255 -7.56 32.49 6.59
C GLU A 255 -8.59 31.63 7.35
N VAL A 256 -9.79 31.43 6.76
CA VAL A 256 -10.92 30.80 7.46
C VAL A 256 -11.12 29.34 7.08
N HIS A 257 -10.86 28.97 5.82
CA HIS A 257 -11.13 27.62 5.29
C HIS A 257 -9.85 26.86 4.89
N GLY A 258 -8.73 27.58 4.75
CA GLY A 258 -7.45 27.03 4.32
C GLY A 258 -7.38 26.75 2.81
N GLY A 259 -6.17 26.61 2.30
CA GLY A 259 -5.91 26.30 0.89
C GLY A 259 -5.95 27.51 -0.05
N ASP A 260 -5.47 27.31 -1.28
CA ASP A 260 -5.43 28.32 -2.34
C ASP A 260 -6.75 28.29 -3.15
N LEU A 261 -7.49 29.39 -3.12
CA LEU A 261 -8.76 29.49 -3.84
C LEU A 261 -8.56 29.54 -5.38
N ARG A 262 -7.41 30.01 -5.87
CA ARG A 262 -7.11 30.01 -7.32
C ARG A 262 -6.93 28.59 -7.83
N GLU A 263 -6.15 27.77 -7.13
CA GLU A 263 -6.01 26.35 -7.44
C GLU A 263 -7.35 25.65 -7.36
N ARG A 264 -8.14 25.97 -6.34
CA ARG A 264 -9.49 25.43 -6.16
C ARG A 264 -10.41 25.77 -7.33
N TYR A 265 -10.47 27.02 -7.77
CA TYR A 265 -11.29 27.44 -8.90
C TYR A 265 -10.84 26.80 -10.20
N ALA A 266 -9.52 26.72 -10.44
CA ALA A 266 -8.96 26.02 -11.59
C ALA A 266 -9.37 24.54 -11.63
N SER A 267 -9.37 23.86 -10.47
CA SER A 267 -9.75 22.44 -10.37
C SER A 267 -11.22 22.15 -10.71
N ILE A 268 -12.09 23.15 -10.61
CA ILE A 268 -13.53 23.06 -10.93
C ILE A 268 -13.94 23.87 -12.17
N ALA A 269 -12.94 24.32 -12.95
CA ALA A 269 -13.11 25.09 -14.20
C ALA A 269 -13.89 26.41 -14.00
N ILE A 270 -13.60 27.14 -12.93
CA ILE A 270 -14.08 28.51 -12.71
C ILE A 270 -12.91 29.47 -12.99
N ASP A 271 -13.14 30.46 -13.85
CA ASP A 271 -12.20 31.55 -14.07
C ASP A 271 -12.23 32.53 -12.87
N PRO A 272 -11.13 32.67 -12.10
CA PRO A 272 -11.10 33.57 -10.97
C PRO A 272 -11.21 35.06 -11.34
N GLU A 273 -10.81 35.45 -12.54
CA GLU A 273 -10.88 36.84 -12.99
C GLU A 273 -12.29 37.22 -13.48
N SER A 274 -13.10 36.23 -13.89
CA SER A 274 -14.48 36.43 -14.35
C SER A 274 -15.38 35.26 -13.92
N PRO A 275 -15.55 35.04 -12.60
CA PRO A 275 -16.35 33.92 -12.11
C PRO A 275 -17.81 34.09 -12.49
N SER A 276 -18.40 33.03 -13.00
CA SER A 276 -19.80 33.02 -13.45
C SER A 276 -20.47 31.69 -13.10
N GLY A 277 -21.80 31.69 -13.10
CA GLY A 277 -22.56 30.47 -12.83
C GLY A 277 -22.73 30.17 -11.33
N PRO A 278 -22.89 28.91 -10.94
CA PRO A 278 -23.07 28.51 -9.55
C PRO A 278 -21.81 28.69 -8.70
N VAL A 279 -21.98 29.17 -7.47
CA VAL A 279 -20.94 29.15 -6.44
C VAL A 279 -20.78 27.72 -5.89
N PHE A 280 -19.56 27.26 -5.72
CA PHE A 280 -19.29 25.93 -5.17
C PHE A 280 -18.97 25.99 -3.68
N LYS A 281 -19.59 25.09 -2.92
CA LYS A 281 -19.21 24.71 -1.57
C LYS A 281 -18.24 23.55 -1.66
N ASP A 282 -17.13 23.60 -0.93
CA ASP A 282 -16.15 22.52 -0.90
C ASP A 282 -16.70 21.24 -0.29
N GLY A 283 -16.23 20.11 -0.75
CA GLY A 283 -16.44 18.85 -0.06
C GLY A 283 -15.42 18.63 1.06
N ARG A 284 -15.65 17.60 1.84
CA ARG A 284 -14.89 17.36 3.07
C ARG A 284 -13.47 16.84 2.81
N PHE A 285 -13.26 16.07 1.72
CA PHE A 285 -12.01 15.35 1.48
C PHE A 285 -11.32 15.79 0.19
N LYS A 286 -10.01 16.02 0.26
CA LYS A 286 -9.14 16.17 -0.92
C LYS A 286 -8.88 14.79 -1.54
N PHE A 287 -8.59 14.76 -2.85
CA PHE A 287 -8.29 13.52 -3.58
C PHE A 287 -9.42 12.47 -3.54
N VAL A 288 -10.66 12.91 -3.32
CA VAL A 288 -11.85 12.07 -3.40
C VAL A 288 -12.72 12.54 -4.56
N LYS A 289 -12.94 11.65 -5.54
CA LYS A 289 -13.96 11.81 -6.57
C LYS A 289 -15.15 10.94 -6.21
N GLY A 290 -16.38 11.38 -6.52
CA GLY A 290 -17.54 10.60 -6.11
C GLY A 290 -18.83 11.01 -6.79
N LEU A 291 -19.72 10.03 -6.95
CA LEU A 291 -21.08 10.18 -7.46
C LEU A 291 -22.01 9.16 -6.79
N GLY A 292 -23.29 9.35 -6.92
CA GLY A 292 -24.30 8.40 -6.48
C GLY A 292 -24.91 7.65 -7.67
N TRP A 293 -25.07 6.35 -7.55
CA TRP A 293 -25.77 5.53 -8.52
C TRP A 293 -26.71 4.51 -7.86
N VAL A 294 -27.29 3.58 -8.61
CA VAL A 294 -28.08 2.47 -8.12
C VAL A 294 -27.53 1.20 -8.72
N ILE A 295 -27.31 0.20 -7.88
CA ILE A 295 -27.00 -1.15 -8.32
C ILE A 295 -28.31 -1.93 -8.35
N GLU A 296 -28.78 -2.27 -9.55
CA GLU A 296 -30.04 -2.96 -9.76
C GLU A 296 -30.06 -4.37 -9.15
N GLU A 297 -28.91 -5.06 -9.22
CA GLU A 297 -28.73 -6.40 -8.67
C GLU A 297 -29.04 -6.49 -7.17
N TYR A 298 -28.62 -5.47 -6.41
CA TYR A 298 -28.85 -5.41 -4.95
C TYR A 298 -30.05 -4.52 -4.58
N ASN A 299 -30.67 -3.85 -5.56
CA ASN A 299 -31.72 -2.85 -5.37
C ASN A 299 -31.34 -1.81 -4.32
N ARG A 300 -30.12 -1.27 -4.39
CA ARG A 300 -29.58 -0.30 -3.45
C ARG A 300 -28.91 0.88 -4.13
N ALA A 301 -29.06 2.05 -3.53
CA ALA A 301 -28.23 3.19 -3.88
C ALA A 301 -26.85 3.04 -3.25
N GLN A 302 -25.84 3.41 -4.02
CA GLN A 302 -24.44 3.27 -3.66
C GLN A 302 -23.71 4.60 -3.92
N ILE A 303 -22.86 4.99 -2.97
CA ILE A 303 -21.92 6.09 -3.14
C ILE A 303 -20.66 5.48 -3.77
N SER A 304 -20.39 5.77 -5.03
CA SER A 304 -19.19 5.31 -5.71
C SER A 304 -18.11 6.37 -5.62
N LEU A 305 -16.96 6.00 -5.10
CA LEU A 305 -15.84 6.87 -4.80
C LEU A 305 -14.55 6.35 -5.44
N ASN A 306 -13.73 7.28 -5.90
CA ASN A 306 -12.33 7.03 -6.23
C ASN A 306 -11.45 7.85 -5.28
N LEU A 307 -10.75 7.17 -4.38
CA LEU A 307 -9.78 7.76 -3.47
C LEU A 307 -8.44 7.80 -4.21
N THR A 308 -8.10 8.93 -4.83
CA THR A 308 -6.91 9.04 -5.69
C THR A 308 -5.62 9.26 -4.92
N ASN A 309 -5.72 9.52 -3.62
CA ASN A 309 -4.62 9.49 -2.65
C ASN A 309 -5.16 9.12 -1.27
N TYR A 310 -5.16 7.83 -0.95
CA TYR A 310 -5.65 7.32 0.33
C TYR A 310 -4.79 7.74 1.54
N LYS A 311 -3.55 8.19 1.33
CA LYS A 311 -2.69 8.70 2.40
C LYS A 311 -3.17 10.03 2.95
N VAL A 312 -3.90 10.80 2.12
CA VAL A 312 -4.54 12.08 2.51
C VAL A 312 -5.98 11.87 2.94
N SER A 313 -6.70 10.97 2.28
CA SER A 313 -8.12 10.69 2.55
C SER A 313 -8.31 9.17 2.65
N PRO A 314 -8.03 8.57 3.82
CA PRO A 314 -8.10 7.14 4.00
C PRO A 314 -9.55 6.64 4.01
N PRO A 315 -9.80 5.40 3.52
CA PRO A 315 -11.15 4.88 3.31
C PRO A 315 -12.01 4.82 4.57
N HIS A 316 -11.43 4.54 5.73
CA HIS A 316 -12.17 4.51 7.00
C HIS A 316 -12.66 5.90 7.44
N GLU A 317 -11.88 6.97 7.25
CA GLU A 317 -12.32 8.34 7.55
C GLU A 317 -13.44 8.79 6.60
N VAL A 318 -13.32 8.43 5.32
CA VAL A 318 -14.35 8.71 4.32
C VAL A 318 -15.66 7.95 4.65
N LEU A 319 -15.55 6.70 5.11
CA LEU A 319 -16.69 5.88 5.55
C LEU A 319 -17.39 6.49 6.78
N GLU A 320 -16.64 6.89 7.80
CA GLU A 320 -17.21 7.50 9.00
C GLU A 320 -17.91 8.84 8.68
N ALA A 321 -17.31 9.65 7.81
CA ALA A 321 -17.95 10.86 7.33
C ALA A 321 -19.24 10.56 6.52
N ALA A 322 -19.23 9.51 5.71
CA ALA A 322 -20.43 9.07 5.00
C ALA A 322 -21.51 8.60 5.98
N ARG A 323 -21.13 7.86 7.05
CA ARG A 323 -22.05 7.45 8.13
C ARG A 323 -22.66 8.65 8.86
N GLU A 324 -21.86 9.67 9.11
CA GLU A 324 -22.30 10.94 9.69
C GLU A 324 -23.33 11.64 8.80
N GLU A 325 -23.04 11.79 7.50
CA GLU A 325 -23.93 12.42 6.53
C GLU A 325 -25.21 11.61 6.27
N ALA A 326 -25.12 10.28 6.25
CA ALA A 326 -26.27 9.40 6.14
C ALA A 326 -27.22 9.55 7.34
N ARG A 327 -26.66 9.60 8.56
CA ARG A 327 -27.44 9.77 9.79
C ARG A 327 -28.22 11.09 9.82
N LYS A 328 -27.65 12.19 9.34
CA LYS A 328 -28.35 13.48 9.19
C LYS A 328 -29.58 13.39 8.30
N ARG A 329 -29.61 12.43 7.37
CA ARG A 329 -30.66 12.18 6.38
C ARG A 329 -31.61 11.03 6.75
N GLY A 330 -31.43 10.42 7.94
CA GLY A 330 -32.20 9.25 8.38
C GLY A 330 -31.87 7.98 7.56
N ILE A 331 -30.69 7.92 6.91
CA ILE A 331 -30.23 6.80 6.09
C ILE A 331 -29.20 5.99 6.89
N VAL A 332 -29.18 4.68 6.66
CA VAL A 332 -28.22 3.76 7.24
C VAL A 332 -27.26 3.30 6.15
N ILE A 333 -25.96 3.36 6.45
CA ILE A 333 -24.93 2.67 5.66
C ILE A 333 -24.91 1.22 6.10
N THR A 334 -25.17 0.30 5.17
CA THR A 334 -25.24 -1.14 5.45
C THR A 334 -23.88 -1.81 5.39
N GLY A 335 -23.00 -1.34 4.55
CA GLY A 335 -21.63 -1.81 4.39
C GLY A 335 -20.91 -1.04 3.31
N SER A 336 -19.78 -1.58 2.86
CA SER A 336 -18.98 -0.98 1.80
C SER A 336 -18.28 -2.05 0.95
N GLU A 337 -17.66 -1.65 -0.15
CA GLU A 337 -17.03 -2.54 -1.11
C GLU A 337 -15.75 -1.92 -1.64
N ILE A 338 -14.67 -2.70 -1.65
CA ILE A 338 -13.46 -2.42 -2.42
C ILE A 338 -13.63 -3.10 -3.78
N VAL A 339 -13.56 -2.35 -4.87
CA VAL A 339 -13.91 -2.86 -6.21
C VAL A 339 -12.90 -3.89 -6.70
N VAL A 340 -11.59 -3.62 -6.61
CA VAL A 340 -10.54 -4.56 -7.03
C VAL A 340 -9.66 -4.92 -5.83
N VAL A 341 -8.70 -4.07 -5.51
CA VAL A 341 -7.70 -4.33 -4.47
C VAL A 341 -7.46 -3.09 -3.61
N ILE A 342 -6.87 -3.30 -2.43
CA ILE A 342 -6.53 -2.25 -1.48
C ILE A 342 -5.14 -2.51 -0.88
N PRO A 343 -4.29 -1.47 -0.66
CA PRO A 343 -3.02 -1.64 0.03
C PRO A 343 -3.19 -2.08 1.48
N TYR A 344 -2.33 -2.99 1.94
CA TYR A 344 -2.27 -3.43 3.34
C TYR A 344 -2.17 -2.25 4.31
N GLU A 345 -1.40 -1.23 3.97
CA GLU A 345 -1.25 -0.03 4.79
C GLU A 345 -2.59 0.68 5.05
N ALA A 346 -3.45 0.81 4.04
CA ALA A 346 -4.78 1.42 4.18
C ALA A 346 -5.70 0.59 5.08
N MET A 347 -5.66 -0.74 4.97
CA MET A 347 -6.41 -1.66 5.83
C MET A 347 -5.87 -1.63 7.26
N LYS A 348 -4.55 -1.59 7.43
CA LYS A 348 -3.91 -1.46 8.74
C LYS A 348 -4.34 -0.17 9.44
N TRP A 349 -4.35 0.96 8.75
CA TRP A 349 -4.82 2.24 9.32
C TRP A 349 -6.29 2.17 9.74
N ALA A 350 -7.14 1.53 8.93
CA ALA A 350 -8.54 1.29 9.28
C ALA A 350 -8.67 0.44 10.56
N ALA A 351 -7.91 -0.67 10.65
CA ALA A 351 -7.89 -1.51 11.85
C ALA A 351 -7.49 -0.72 13.10
N HIS A 352 -6.39 0.05 13.03
CA HIS A 352 -5.90 0.87 14.14
C HIS A 352 -6.94 1.91 14.57
N PHE A 353 -7.58 2.59 13.63
CA PHE A 353 -8.64 3.56 13.89
C PHE A 353 -9.79 2.93 14.69
N TYR A 354 -10.31 1.79 14.24
CA TYR A 354 -11.43 1.12 14.91
C TYR A 354 -11.02 0.50 16.25
N LEU A 355 -9.83 -0.09 16.35
CA LEU A 355 -9.30 -0.61 17.63
C LEU A 355 -9.14 0.48 18.67
N ARG A 356 -8.62 1.67 18.28
CA ARG A 356 -8.56 2.82 19.18
C ARG A 356 -9.95 3.23 19.67
N GLY A 357 -10.94 3.26 18.80
CA GLY A 357 -12.34 3.51 19.15
C GLY A 357 -12.93 2.48 20.13
N MET A 358 -12.50 1.23 20.03
CA MET A 358 -12.87 0.15 20.96
C MET A 358 -12.04 0.15 22.24
N ARG A 359 -11.09 1.07 22.42
CA ARG A 359 -10.12 1.10 23.52
C ARG A 359 -9.24 -0.14 23.58
N ARG A 360 -8.86 -0.69 22.44
CA ARG A 360 -7.98 -1.85 22.31
C ARG A 360 -6.67 -1.44 21.65
N SER A 361 -5.58 -2.12 22.01
CA SER A 361 -4.27 -1.94 21.37
C SER A 361 -4.32 -2.23 19.87
N SER A 362 -3.51 -1.51 19.11
CA SER A 362 -3.26 -1.77 17.68
C SER A 362 -2.25 -2.88 17.40
N GLY A 363 -1.55 -3.40 18.42
CA GLY A 363 -0.51 -4.41 18.29
C GLY A 363 -1.04 -5.85 18.20
N LEU A 364 -2.04 -6.09 17.36
CA LEU A 364 -2.61 -7.41 17.11
C LEU A 364 -1.89 -8.13 15.95
N PRO A 365 -2.01 -9.47 15.87
CA PRO A 365 -1.57 -10.21 14.69
C PRO A 365 -2.22 -9.68 13.41
N VAL A 366 -1.51 -9.81 12.27
CA VAL A 366 -1.96 -9.30 10.96
C VAL A 366 -3.37 -9.79 10.61
N HIS A 367 -3.66 -11.07 10.81
CA HIS A 367 -4.99 -11.63 10.57
C HIS A 367 -6.09 -10.90 11.36
N ASP A 368 -5.86 -10.63 12.65
CA ASP A 368 -6.85 -9.97 13.51
C ASP A 368 -7.02 -8.49 13.15
N LEU A 369 -5.95 -7.82 12.70
CA LEU A 369 -6.02 -6.46 12.17
C LEU A 369 -6.89 -6.43 10.92
N MET A 370 -6.65 -7.33 9.97
CA MET A 370 -7.42 -7.39 8.72
C MET A 370 -8.89 -7.69 9.00
N GLU A 371 -9.17 -8.67 9.86
CA GLU A 371 -10.55 -9.02 10.22
C GLU A 371 -11.26 -7.86 10.93
N THR A 372 -10.55 -7.12 11.80
CA THR A 372 -11.10 -5.92 12.44
C THR A 372 -11.49 -4.85 11.41
N ALA A 373 -10.63 -4.60 10.41
CA ALA A 373 -10.92 -3.64 9.34
C ALA A 373 -12.10 -4.11 8.47
N VAL A 374 -12.08 -5.36 8.02
CA VAL A 374 -13.12 -5.97 7.18
C VAL A 374 -14.49 -5.88 7.84
N GLN A 375 -14.60 -6.27 9.10
CA GLN A 375 -15.86 -6.22 9.85
C GLN A 375 -16.30 -4.78 10.10
N SER A 376 -15.40 -3.91 10.53
CA SER A 376 -15.75 -2.52 10.88
C SER A 376 -16.17 -1.71 9.65
N MET A 377 -15.56 -1.96 8.49
CA MET A 377 -15.94 -1.32 7.23
C MET A 377 -17.11 -2.01 6.54
N GLY A 378 -17.48 -3.22 6.94
CA GLY A 378 -18.58 -3.99 6.35
C GLY A 378 -18.26 -4.44 4.92
N LEU A 379 -17.03 -4.90 4.67
CA LEU A 379 -16.55 -5.24 3.31
C LEU A 379 -17.14 -6.56 2.77
N ARG A 380 -17.79 -7.37 3.62
CA ARG A 380 -18.45 -8.63 3.23
C ARG A 380 -19.97 -8.50 3.13
N GLU A 381 -20.51 -7.29 2.99
CA GLU A 381 -21.96 -7.06 3.02
C GLU A 381 -22.64 -7.52 1.72
N VAL A 382 -22.04 -7.30 0.57
CA VAL A 382 -22.62 -7.62 -0.74
C VAL A 382 -21.87 -8.71 -1.50
N SER A 383 -20.62 -8.96 -1.17
CA SER A 383 -19.77 -9.97 -1.80
C SER A 383 -18.76 -10.53 -0.81
N GLU A 384 -18.17 -11.66 -1.11
CA GLU A 384 -17.04 -12.16 -0.35
C GLU A 384 -15.83 -11.24 -0.50
N PHE A 385 -15.13 -10.99 0.61
CA PHE A 385 -13.88 -10.26 0.61
C PHE A 385 -12.78 -11.16 1.17
N ASP A 386 -12.00 -11.73 0.27
CA ASP A 386 -10.82 -12.51 0.61
C ASP A 386 -9.63 -11.56 0.85
N VAL A 387 -9.09 -11.62 2.06
CA VAL A 387 -7.97 -10.75 2.47
C VAL A 387 -6.70 -11.06 1.71
N GLU A 388 -6.44 -12.35 1.40
CA GLU A 388 -5.21 -12.75 0.72
C GLU A 388 -5.20 -12.36 -0.77
N GLU A 389 -6.37 -12.33 -1.39
CA GLU A 389 -6.53 -11.93 -2.79
C GLU A 389 -6.67 -10.42 -2.96
N ARG A 390 -7.37 -9.76 -2.01
CA ARG A 390 -7.77 -8.35 -2.15
C ARG A 390 -6.83 -7.35 -1.49
N VAL A 391 -5.97 -7.79 -0.55
CA VAL A 391 -5.07 -6.88 0.18
C VAL A 391 -3.65 -7.00 -0.34
N LEU A 392 -3.20 -6.00 -1.09
CA LEU A 392 -1.86 -5.97 -1.66
C LEU A 392 -0.79 -5.64 -0.62
N GLY A 393 0.33 -6.36 -0.67
CA GLY A 393 1.44 -6.17 0.28
C GLY A 393 1.15 -6.73 1.67
N LEU A 394 0.17 -7.63 1.79
CA LEU A 394 -0.10 -8.35 3.04
C LEU A 394 1.14 -9.11 3.48
N PRO A 395 1.62 -8.90 4.73
CA PRO A 395 2.75 -9.66 5.24
C PRO A 395 2.42 -11.15 5.31
N LYS A 396 3.17 -11.97 4.57
CA LYS A 396 3.02 -13.42 4.58
C LYS A 396 4.13 -14.07 5.39
N ILE A 397 3.78 -15.09 6.13
CA ILE A 397 4.73 -16.01 6.76
C ILE A 397 4.77 -17.26 5.88
N GLU A 398 5.92 -17.50 5.29
CA GLU A 398 6.15 -18.62 4.38
C GLU A 398 7.33 -19.43 4.89
N GLY A 399 7.18 -20.76 4.91
CA GLY A 399 8.25 -21.65 5.28
C GLY A 399 7.74 -23.03 5.68
N PRO A 400 8.39 -24.11 5.25
CA PRO A 400 7.96 -25.47 5.51
C PRO A 400 8.07 -25.86 7.00
N LEU A 401 8.83 -25.12 7.81
CA LEU A 401 8.97 -25.40 9.23
C LEU A 401 7.95 -24.65 10.07
N VAL A 402 7.82 -23.34 9.86
CA VAL A 402 6.97 -22.47 10.70
C VAL A 402 5.47 -22.72 10.49
N LEU A 403 5.07 -23.27 9.35
CA LEU A 403 3.68 -23.63 9.06
C LEU A 403 3.29 -25.04 9.59
N ARG A 404 4.22 -25.77 10.19
CA ARG A 404 3.92 -27.06 10.81
C ARG A 404 3.17 -26.89 12.13
N PRO A 405 2.26 -27.81 12.48
CA PRO A 405 1.77 -27.93 13.84
C PRO A 405 2.93 -28.06 14.83
N THR A 406 2.76 -27.50 16.03
CA THR A 406 3.84 -27.47 17.05
C THR A 406 4.44 -28.85 17.32
N TYR A 407 3.61 -29.89 17.42
CA TYR A 407 4.07 -31.26 17.65
C TYR A 407 4.97 -31.75 16.50
N ASP A 408 4.53 -31.54 15.25
CA ASP A 408 5.28 -31.95 14.07
C ASP A 408 6.61 -31.20 13.91
N PHE A 409 6.65 -29.93 14.31
CA PHE A 409 7.89 -29.16 14.35
C PHE A 409 8.89 -29.73 15.39
N VAL A 410 8.41 -30.04 16.60
CA VAL A 410 9.26 -30.64 17.66
C VAL A 410 9.77 -32.02 17.25
N ASP A 411 8.93 -32.83 16.63
CA ASP A 411 9.33 -34.12 16.06
C ASP A 411 10.40 -33.97 14.99
N GLU A 412 10.24 -32.98 14.08
CA GLU A 412 11.23 -32.70 13.03
C GLU A 412 12.59 -32.32 13.60
N VAL A 413 12.64 -31.46 14.64
CA VAL A 413 13.87 -31.09 15.34
C VAL A 413 14.55 -32.29 15.97
N SER A 414 13.80 -33.33 16.36
CA SER A 414 14.31 -34.54 17.05
C SER A 414 14.90 -35.60 16.11
N ARG A 415 14.78 -35.42 14.78
CA ARG A 415 15.24 -36.40 13.80
C ARG A 415 16.75 -36.37 13.59
N ASP A 416 17.25 -37.40 12.92
CA ASP A 416 18.66 -37.58 12.56
C ASP A 416 19.04 -36.82 11.26
N THR A 417 18.41 -35.64 11.05
CA THR A 417 18.67 -34.72 9.94
C THR A 417 19.49 -33.53 10.40
N PRO A 418 20.35 -32.94 9.55
CA PRO A 418 21.19 -31.80 9.96
C PRO A 418 20.40 -30.50 10.15
N ALA A 419 19.18 -30.39 9.63
CA ALA A 419 18.27 -29.27 9.75
C ALA A 419 16.81 -29.80 9.86
N PRO A 420 15.90 -29.10 10.62
CA PRO A 420 16.16 -27.91 11.44
C PRO A 420 17.06 -28.20 12.64
N GLY A 421 17.90 -27.23 13.03
CA GLY A 421 18.85 -27.34 14.12
C GLY A 421 18.70 -26.26 15.19
N GLY A 422 19.82 -26.04 15.90
CA GLY A 422 19.87 -25.08 17.01
C GLY A 422 19.59 -23.63 16.61
N GLY A 423 19.89 -23.21 15.36
CA GLY A 423 19.63 -21.87 14.89
C GLY A 423 18.13 -21.62 14.67
N SER A 424 17.42 -22.55 14.05
CA SER A 424 15.96 -22.49 13.88
C SER A 424 15.25 -22.46 15.25
N VAL A 425 15.69 -23.27 16.22
CA VAL A 425 15.14 -23.29 17.58
C VAL A 425 15.44 -21.98 18.32
N ALA A 426 16.64 -21.39 18.11
CA ALA A 426 17.00 -20.11 18.71
C ALA A 426 16.10 -18.96 18.21
N ALA A 427 15.82 -18.92 16.90
CA ALA A 427 14.91 -17.97 16.31
C ALA A 427 13.49 -18.12 16.87
N LEU A 428 12.98 -19.36 16.98
CA LEU A 428 11.66 -19.61 17.56
C LEU A 428 11.57 -19.18 19.04
N ALA A 429 12.62 -19.40 19.83
CA ALA A 429 12.66 -18.95 21.22
C ALA A 429 12.54 -17.42 21.32
N GLY A 430 13.30 -16.68 20.51
CA GLY A 430 13.19 -15.22 20.41
C GLY A 430 11.80 -14.78 19.95
N ALA A 431 11.20 -15.47 18.97
CA ALA A 431 9.85 -15.18 18.49
C ALA A 431 8.78 -15.32 19.56
N LEU A 432 8.85 -16.36 20.39
CA LEU A 432 7.96 -16.56 21.54
C LEU A 432 8.13 -15.44 22.58
N GLY A 433 9.38 -14.97 22.81
CA GLY A 433 9.65 -13.80 23.64
C GLY A 433 8.95 -12.55 23.12
N GLY A 434 9.07 -12.26 21.82
CA GLY A 434 8.38 -11.15 21.16
C GLY A 434 6.84 -11.25 21.24
N ALA A 435 6.31 -12.46 21.06
CA ALA A 435 4.87 -12.72 21.16
C ALA A 435 4.32 -12.43 22.58
N LEU A 436 5.00 -12.91 23.62
CA LEU A 436 4.62 -12.65 25.02
C LEU A 436 4.71 -11.17 25.37
N THR A 437 5.76 -10.48 24.90
CA THR A 437 5.91 -9.03 25.11
C THR A 437 4.74 -8.26 24.50
N ALA A 438 4.35 -8.60 23.24
CA ALA A 438 3.19 -8.01 22.58
C ALA A 438 1.89 -8.33 23.33
N MET A 439 1.70 -9.56 23.79
CA MET A 439 0.54 -9.98 24.58
C MET A 439 0.39 -9.16 25.86
N VAL A 440 1.47 -9.00 26.64
CA VAL A 440 1.45 -8.22 27.88
C VAL A 440 1.09 -6.76 27.59
N ALA A 441 1.68 -6.16 26.56
CA ALA A 441 1.37 -4.78 26.17
C ALA A 441 -0.10 -4.63 25.75
N ASN A 442 -0.64 -5.57 24.96
CA ASN A 442 -2.06 -5.60 24.55
C ASN A 442 -3.01 -5.68 25.76
N LEU A 443 -2.72 -6.54 26.72
CA LEU A 443 -3.53 -6.73 27.92
C LEU A 443 -3.42 -5.56 28.90
N SER A 444 -2.33 -4.82 28.87
CA SER A 444 -2.09 -3.66 29.75
C SER A 444 -2.87 -2.41 29.34
N VAL A 445 -3.27 -2.28 28.05
CA VAL A 445 -4.03 -1.11 27.54
C VAL A 445 -5.31 -0.83 28.33
N PRO A 446 -6.17 -1.80 28.68
CA PRO A 446 -7.39 -1.53 29.43
C PRO A 446 -7.16 -1.23 30.92
N LEU A 447 -5.99 -1.50 31.46
CA LEU A 447 -5.69 -1.43 32.88
C LEU A 447 -5.26 -0.04 33.37
N GLY A 448 -4.79 0.82 32.45
CA GLY A 448 -4.27 2.15 32.76
C GLY A 448 -5.20 3.30 32.39
N GLU A 449 -4.69 4.51 32.49
CA GLU A 449 -5.30 5.69 31.89
C GLU A 449 -5.16 5.59 30.36
N PHE A 450 -6.25 5.30 29.67
CA PHE A 450 -6.24 4.97 28.26
C PHE A 450 -5.48 6.00 27.42
N ASP A 451 -5.82 7.28 27.55
CA ASP A 451 -5.23 8.34 26.71
C ASP A 451 -3.74 8.59 27.02
N ALA A 452 -3.29 8.35 28.27
CA ALA A 452 -1.90 8.56 28.67
C ALA A 452 -0.97 7.41 28.28
N GLN A 453 -1.47 6.18 28.22
CA GLN A 453 -0.68 4.97 28.04
C GLN A 453 -0.91 4.27 26.69
N TYR A 454 -1.99 4.59 26.00
CA TYR A 454 -2.40 3.92 24.77
C TYR A 454 -1.28 3.88 23.71
N ASP A 455 -0.72 5.06 23.38
CA ASP A 455 0.27 5.15 22.30
C ASP A 455 1.56 4.40 22.65
N THR A 456 1.99 4.44 23.92
CA THR A 456 3.16 3.70 24.40
C THR A 456 2.95 2.19 24.34
N LEU A 457 1.86 1.70 24.94
CA LEU A 457 1.56 0.27 24.98
C LEU A 457 1.27 -0.32 23.61
N SER A 458 0.52 0.41 22.77
CA SER A 458 0.29 0.00 21.38
C SER A 458 1.59 -0.05 20.58
N SER A 459 2.49 0.93 20.74
CA SER A 459 3.80 0.92 20.08
C SER A 459 4.67 -0.27 20.51
N ILE A 460 4.70 -0.60 21.81
CA ILE A 460 5.41 -1.79 22.31
C ILE A 460 4.82 -3.05 21.69
N ALA A 461 3.49 -3.17 21.67
CA ALA A 461 2.81 -4.33 21.12
C ALA A 461 3.06 -4.48 19.60
N GLU A 462 2.99 -3.39 18.82
CA GLU A 462 3.27 -3.40 17.38
C GLU A 462 4.71 -3.79 17.07
N ARG A 463 5.68 -3.26 17.83
CA ARG A 463 7.10 -3.64 17.71
C ARG A 463 7.29 -5.10 18.08
N GLY A 464 6.63 -5.58 19.15
CA GLY A 464 6.65 -6.98 19.56
C GLY A 464 6.12 -7.93 18.47
N GLN A 465 5.02 -7.58 17.81
CA GLN A 465 4.50 -8.33 16.65
C GLN A 465 5.51 -8.35 15.50
N SER A 466 6.09 -7.20 15.18
CA SER A 466 7.07 -7.09 14.09
C SER A 466 8.31 -7.95 14.34
N LEU A 467 8.84 -7.93 15.55
CA LEU A 467 9.99 -8.76 15.98
C LEU A 467 9.64 -10.25 15.98
N LYS A 468 8.46 -10.60 16.48
CA LYS A 468 7.94 -11.98 16.41
C LYS A 468 7.92 -12.47 14.97
N ASP A 469 7.34 -11.71 14.04
CA ASP A 469 7.24 -12.12 12.64
C ASP A 469 8.61 -12.20 11.94
N ALA A 470 9.55 -11.32 12.28
CA ALA A 470 10.92 -11.39 11.77
C ALA A 470 11.66 -12.65 12.27
N LEU A 471 11.55 -12.96 13.55
CA LEU A 471 12.17 -14.15 14.15
C LEU A 471 11.52 -15.45 13.68
N VAL A 472 10.20 -15.45 13.44
CA VAL A 472 9.49 -16.59 12.82
C VAL A 472 10.06 -16.89 11.44
N ARG A 473 10.28 -15.87 10.60
CA ARG A 473 10.97 -16.05 9.31
C ARG A 473 12.38 -16.60 9.47
N GLY A 474 13.09 -16.13 10.49
CA GLY A 474 14.45 -16.60 10.84
C GLY A 474 14.56 -18.11 11.07
N VAL A 475 13.46 -18.79 11.45
CA VAL A 475 13.41 -20.26 11.63
C VAL A 475 13.72 -20.99 10.33
N ASP A 476 13.04 -20.64 9.24
CA ASP A 476 13.24 -21.24 7.91
C ASP A 476 14.45 -20.67 7.17
N GLU A 477 14.80 -19.41 7.42
CA GLU A 477 15.99 -18.78 6.86
C GLU A 477 17.28 -19.44 7.33
N ASP A 478 17.36 -19.85 8.61
CA ASP A 478 18.50 -20.58 9.17
C ASP A 478 18.72 -21.91 8.43
N THR A 479 17.65 -22.67 8.23
CA THR A 479 17.71 -23.92 7.46
C THR A 479 18.12 -23.69 6.01
N ARG A 480 17.54 -22.71 5.32
CA ARG A 480 17.89 -22.39 3.92
C ARG A 480 19.35 -21.92 3.77
N ALA A 481 19.85 -21.14 4.73
CA ALA A 481 21.25 -20.72 4.73
C ALA A 481 22.20 -21.92 4.84
N PHE A 482 21.84 -22.94 5.62
CA PHE A 482 22.63 -24.16 5.75
C PHE A 482 22.52 -25.06 4.50
N ASP A 483 21.36 -25.11 3.85
CA ASP A 483 21.19 -25.85 2.60
C ASP A 483 22.16 -25.38 1.52
N SER A 484 22.44 -24.08 1.43
CA SER A 484 23.44 -23.54 0.49
C SER A 484 24.88 -24.07 0.75
N VAL A 485 25.22 -24.34 2.00
CA VAL A 485 26.49 -24.99 2.36
C VAL A 485 26.50 -26.45 1.88
N ILE A 486 25.38 -27.17 2.09
CA ILE A 486 25.24 -28.56 1.61
C ILE A 486 25.33 -28.65 0.08
N GLU A 487 24.72 -27.73 -0.64
CA GLU A 487 24.81 -27.65 -2.10
C GLU A 487 26.24 -27.40 -2.55
N ALA A 488 26.96 -26.49 -1.92
CA ALA A 488 28.37 -26.24 -2.19
C ALA A 488 29.24 -27.48 -1.92
N MET A 489 28.94 -28.23 -0.86
CA MET A 489 29.64 -29.50 -0.55
C MET A 489 29.47 -30.56 -1.62
N ARG A 490 28.33 -30.56 -2.34
CA ARG A 490 28.01 -31.51 -3.43
C ARG A 490 28.58 -31.12 -4.79
N MET A 491 29.15 -29.92 -4.93
CA MET A 491 29.77 -29.48 -6.18
C MET A 491 30.93 -30.39 -6.62
N PRO A 492 31.19 -30.52 -7.94
CA PRO A 492 32.31 -31.27 -8.49
C PRO A 492 33.67 -30.81 -7.90
N LYS A 493 34.66 -31.74 -7.83
CA LYS A 493 35.98 -31.52 -7.23
C LYS A 493 37.13 -32.26 -7.96
N ASP A 494 36.88 -32.66 -9.18
CA ASP A 494 37.83 -33.50 -9.90
C ASP A 494 38.96 -32.66 -10.53
N THR A 495 38.66 -31.48 -11.08
CA THR A 495 39.62 -30.52 -11.62
C THR A 495 40.06 -29.46 -10.59
N GLU A 496 41.10 -28.71 -10.87
CA GLU A 496 41.57 -27.62 -10.00
C GLU A 496 40.54 -26.46 -9.99
N GLU A 497 40.00 -26.11 -11.15
CA GLU A 497 38.94 -25.09 -11.31
C GLU A 497 37.67 -25.45 -10.53
N GLU A 498 37.24 -26.72 -10.56
CA GLU A 498 36.10 -27.20 -9.79
C GLU A 498 36.36 -27.13 -8.28
N ARG A 499 37.55 -27.47 -7.83
CA ARG A 499 37.92 -27.36 -6.40
C ARG A 499 37.92 -25.92 -5.93
N ASP A 500 38.43 -24.99 -6.75
CA ASP A 500 38.46 -23.57 -6.41
C ASP A 500 37.03 -22.98 -6.36
N ALA A 501 36.20 -23.29 -7.37
CA ALA A 501 34.80 -22.86 -7.41
C ALA A 501 34.00 -23.41 -6.20
N ARG A 502 34.19 -24.69 -5.86
CA ARG A 502 33.58 -25.32 -4.69
C ARG A 502 34.04 -24.67 -3.38
N ALA A 503 35.34 -24.38 -3.24
CA ALA A 503 35.88 -23.75 -2.05
C ALA A 503 35.32 -22.33 -1.86
N GLU A 504 35.18 -21.57 -2.94
CA GLU A 504 34.56 -20.24 -2.89
C GLU A 504 33.10 -20.32 -2.52
N ALA A 505 32.30 -21.21 -3.16
CA ALA A 505 30.90 -21.43 -2.85
C ALA A 505 30.70 -21.84 -1.37
N MET A 506 31.57 -22.68 -0.83
CA MET A 506 31.55 -23.05 0.59
C MET A 506 31.82 -21.85 1.50
N ARG A 507 32.85 -21.01 1.19
CA ARG A 507 33.14 -19.80 1.98
C ARG A 507 31.93 -18.85 2.02
N GLU A 508 31.33 -18.57 0.88
CA GLU A 508 30.15 -17.69 0.81
C GLU A 508 28.94 -18.33 1.49
N GLY A 509 28.72 -19.62 1.34
CA GLY A 509 27.68 -20.37 2.06
C GLY A 509 27.83 -20.25 3.58
N TYR A 510 29.02 -20.43 4.12
CA TYR A 510 29.29 -20.27 5.55
C TYR A 510 29.16 -18.81 6.02
N LYS A 511 29.53 -17.82 5.20
CA LYS A 511 29.25 -16.41 5.52
C LYS A 511 27.75 -16.15 5.62
N ALA A 512 26.95 -16.66 4.67
CA ALA A 512 25.49 -16.56 4.73
C ALA A 512 24.92 -17.26 5.98
N ALA A 513 25.34 -18.51 6.24
CA ALA A 513 24.95 -19.27 7.44
C ALA A 513 25.45 -18.65 8.76
N THR A 514 26.34 -17.66 8.71
CA THR A 514 26.78 -16.86 9.88
C THR A 514 25.91 -15.62 10.06
N ARG A 515 25.49 -14.95 8.97
CA ARG A 515 24.71 -13.69 9.02
C ARG A 515 23.30 -13.93 9.56
N VAL A 516 22.65 -15.03 9.20
CA VAL A 516 21.28 -15.33 9.65
C VAL A 516 21.18 -15.46 11.19
N PRO A 517 21.96 -16.32 11.86
CA PRO A 517 21.92 -16.37 13.32
C PRO A 517 22.39 -15.07 13.99
N LEU A 518 23.29 -14.26 13.36
CA LEU A 518 23.62 -12.94 13.90
C LEU A 518 22.40 -12.01 13.90
N ALA A 519 21.65 -11.97 12.82
CA ALA A 519 20.39 -11.20 12.75
C ALA A 519 19.37 -11.68 13.80
N ASN A 520 19.29 -12.99 14.06
CA ASN A 520 18.43 -13.54 15.11
C ASN A 520 18.89 -13.10 16.51
N ILE A 521 20.20 -12.90 16.76
CA ILE A 521 20.70 -12.32 18.02
C ILE A 521 20.23 -10.87 18.13
N GLU A 522 20.42 -10.07 17.10
CA GLU A 522 20.01 -8.64 17.07
C GLU A 522 18.52 -8.50 17.36
N LEU A 523 17.67 -9.28 16.69
CA LEU A 523 16.23 -9.28 16.91
C LEU A 523 15.85 -9.72 18.34
N SER A 524 16.52 -10.72 18.88
CA SER A 524 16.27 -11.18 20.25
C SER A 524 16.67 -10.14 21.30
N VAL A 525 17.75 -9.37 21.06
CA VAL A 525 18.15 -8.25 21.91
C VAL A 525 17.12 -7.11 21.82
N GLU A 526 16.56 -6.85 20.64
CA GLU A 526 15.44 -5.90 20.52
C GLU A 526 14.21 -6.35 21.31
N VAL A 527 13.89 -7.64 21.34
CA VAL A 527 12.82 -8.18 22.21
C VAL A 527 13.14 -7.89 23.68
N LEU A 528 14.38 -8.07 24.13
CA LEU A 528 14.79 -7.74 25.50
C LEU A 528 14.65 -6.26 25.84
N ARG A 529 14.95 -5.36 24.90
CA ARG A 529 14.70 -3.91 25.06
C ARG A 529 13.21 -3.65 25.28
N LEU A 530 12.34 -4.30 24.51
CA LEU A 530 10.89 -4.20 24.73
C LEU A 530 10.44 -4.79 26.07
N CYS A 531 11.03 -5.90 26.51
CA CYS A 531 10.77 -6.45 27.84
C CYS A 531 11.12 -5.44 28.94
N ALA A 532 12.25 -4.73 28.81
CA ALA A 532 12.64 -3.69 29.75
C ALA A 532 11.70 -2.47 29.72
N GLU A 533 11.17 -2.10 28.54
CA GLU A 533 10.18 -1.03 28.40
C GLU A 533 8.84 -1.40 29.06
N ILE A 534 8.36 -2.63 28.88
CA ILE A 534 7.05 -3.06 29.39
C ILE A 534 7.06 -3.49 30.86
N ALA A 535 8.18 -3.99 31.38
CA ALA A 535 8.26 -4.51 32.75
C ALA A 535 7.76 -3.53 33.84
N PRO A 536 8.11 -2.24 33.84
CA PRO A 536 7.57 -1.30 34.80
C PRO A 536 6.07 -1.02 34.61
N LEU A 537 5.54 -1.14 33.39
CA LEU A 537 4.14 -0.86 33.04
C LEU A 537 3.20 -2.05 33.25
N ALA A 538 3.73 -3.26 33.22
CA ALA A 538 2.95 -4.49 33.37
C ALA A 538 2.37 -4.63 34.80
N GLY A 539 1.11 -5.02 34.88
CA GLY A 539 0.48 -5.38 36.14
C GLY A 539 1.08 -6.66 36.77
N SER A 540 0.94 -6.83 38.09
CA SER A 540 1.48 -7.98 38.82
C SER A 540 0.98 -9.35 38.29
N GLN A 541 -0.23 -9.38 37.70
CA GLN A 541 -0.78 -10.63 37.15
C GLN A 541 -0.10 -11.08 35.85
N MET A 542 0.59 -10.16 35.13
CA MET A 542 1.23 -10.44 33.84
C MET A 542 2.76 -10.37 33.93
N ILE A 543 3.31 -10.04 35.09
CA ILE A 543 4.75 -9.83 35.24
C ILE A 543 5.56 -11.12 35.00
N SER A 544 4.99 -12.28 35.30
CA SER A 544 5.60 -13.58 35.00
C SER A 544 5.76 -13.83 33.51
N ASP A 545 4.84 -13.32 32.68
CA ASP A 545 4.93 -13.42 31.22
C ASP A 545 6.05 -12.54 30.67
N VAL A 546 6.27 -11.34 31.25
CA VAL A 546 7.43 -10.49 30.94
C VAL A 546 8.75 -11.21 31.30
N GLY A 547 8.80 -11.84 32.46
CA GLY A 547 9.96 -12.63 32.87
C GLY A 547 10.24 -13.79 31.91
N THR A 548 9.19 -14.52 31.53
CA THR A 548 9.29 -15.61 30.54
C THR A 548 9.75 -15.10 29.18
N ALA A 549 9.22 -13.95 28.70
CA ALA A 549 9.63 -13.34 27.47
C ALA A 549 11.13 -12.99 27.46
N ALA A 550 11.63 -12.39 28.53
CA ALA A 550 13.04 -12.03 28.66
C ALA A 550 13.95 -13.26 28.70
N LEU A 551 13.56 -14.31 29.42
CA LEU A 551 14.33 -15.57 29.48
C LEU A 551 14.40 -16.24 28.09
N LEU A 552 13.30 -16.30 27.37
CA LEU A 552 13.26 -16.86 26.00
C LEU A 552 14.09 -16.05 25.01
N ALA A 553 14.02 -14.74 25.08
CA ALA A 553 14.80 -13.86 24.20
C ALA A 553 16.32 -13.96 24.50
N ASP A 554 16.74 -13.99 25.77
CA ASP A 554 18.14 -14.20 26.17
C ASP A 554 18.63 -15.62 25.76
N ALA A 555 17.83 -16.65 25.96
CA ALA A 555 18.13 -18.00 25.49
C ALA A 555 18.26 -18.04 23.95
N GLY A 556 17.37 -17.38 23.22
CA GLY A 556 17.43 -17.25 21.77
C GLY A 556 18.74 -16.59 21.31
N ALA A 557 19.09 -15.43 21.88
CA ALA A 557 20.31 -14.71 21.57
C ALA A 557 21.57 -15.56 21.84
N ARG A 558 21.67 -16.20 22.99
CA ARG A 558 22.81 -17.04 23.36
C ARG A 558 22.92 -18.29 22.50
N SER A 559 21.79 -18.92 22.16
CA SER A 559 21.77 -20.10 21.30
C SER A 559 22.17 -19.75 19.88
N ALA A 560 21.66 -18.66 19.32
CA ALA A 560 22.07 -18.18 18.00
C ALA A 560 23.56 -17.83 17.93
N ALA A 561 24.15 -17.32 19.01
CA ALA A 561 25.60 -17.05 19.10
C ALA A 561 26.47 -18.31 18.98
N TYR A 562 25.98 -19.49 19.39
CA TYR A 562 26.69 -20.74 19.14
C TYR A 562 26.72 -21.07 17.63
N ASN A 563 25.61 -20.80 16.91
CA ASN A 563 25.52 -21.04 15.48
C ASN A 563 26.41 -20.06 14.69
N VAL A 564 26.51 -18.78 15.10
CA VAL A 564 27.51 -17.87 14.54
C VAL A 564 28.92 -18.45 14.72
N ARG A 565 29.29 -18.82 15.95
CA ARG A 565 30.67 -19.22 16.28
C ARG A 565 31.12 -20.50 15.59
N ILE A 566 30.23 -21.48 15.40
CA ILE A 566 30.56 -22.75 14.76
C ILE A 566 30.87 -22.59 13.27
N ASN A 567 30.25 -21.60 12.61
CA ASN A 567 30.43 -21.35 11.18
C ASN A 567 31.69 -20.51 10.86
N LEU A 568 32.18 -19.67 11.79
CA LEU A 568 33.28 -18.72 11.54
C LEU A 568 34.57 -19.37 11.02
N PRO A 569 35.06 -20.52 11.53
CA PRO A 569 36.29 -21.14 11.03
C PRO A 569 36.25 -21.50 9.55
N GLU A 570 35.04 -21.86 9.06
CA GLU A 570 34.85 -22.34 7.69
C GLU A 570 34.70 -21.19 6.67
N THR A 571 34.54 -19.94 7.11
CA THR A 571 34.45 -18.77 6.22
C THR A 571 35.79 -18.46 5.50
N GLY A 572 36.91 -18.85 6.08
CA GLY A 572 38.26 -18.56 5.53
C GLY A 572 38.58 -17.06 5.47
N ASP A 573 37.81 -16.20 6.14
CA ASP A 573 37.92 -14.73 6.12
C ASP A 573 38.06 -14.21 7.56
N GLU A 574 39.32 -13.90 7.95
CA GLU A 574 39.60 -13.48 9.34
C GLU A 574 39.04 -12.07 9.65
N THR A 575 38.97 -11.19 8.63
CA THR A 575 38.38 -9.86 8.81
C THR A 575 36.88 -9.99 9.13
N PHE A 576 36.15 -10.71 8.29
CA PHE A 576 34.73 -11.03 8.52
C PHE A 576 34.52 -11.73 9.87
N SER A 577 35.34 -12.74 10.17
CA SER A 577 35.24 -13.48 11.42
C SER A 577 35.52 -12.60 12.65
N GLY A 578 36.45 -11.65 12.55
CA GLY A 578 36.75 -10.66 13.58
C GLY A 578 35.57 -9.73 13.87
N GLU A 579 34.94 -9.20 12.81
CA GLU A 579 33.76 -8.35 12.91
C GLU A 579 32.58 -9.09 13.56
N MET A 580 32.29 -10.30 13.11
CA MET A 580 31.19 -11.12 13.66
C MET A 580 31.42 -11.47 15.14
N ARG A 581 32.65 -11.83 15.53
CA ARG A 581 32.99 -12.08 16.96
C ARG A 581 32.79 -10.84 17.83
N ALA A 582 33.17 -9.66 17.32
CA ALA A 582 32.99 -8.40 18.03
C ALA A 582 31.49 -8.06 18.22
N ALA A 583 30.70 -8.20 17.16
CA ALA A 583 29.25 -7.96 17.18
C ALA A 583 28.56 -8.92 18.18
N VAL A 584 28.82 -10.23 18.09
CA VAL A 584 28.26 -11.23 19.02
C VAL A 584 28.62 -10.89 20.46
N LYS A 585 29.89 -10.49 20.71
CA LYS A 585 30.32 -10.15 22.08
C LYS A 585 29.56 -8.95 22.64
N ALA A 586 29.37 -7.92 21.85
CA ALA A 586 28.64 -6.72 22.26
C ALA A 586 27.15 -7.03 22.53
N LEU A 587 26.51 -7.74 21.60
CA LEU A 587 25.10 -8.11 21.72
C LEU A 587 24.82 -9.02 22.92
N LEU A 588 25.67 -10.00 23.19
CA LEU A 588 25.52 -10.87 24.36
C LEU A 588 25.76 -10.15 25.69
N ALA A 589 26.64 -9.15 25.71
CA ALA A 589 26.81 -8.32 26.92
C ALA A 589 25.56 -7.50 27.22
N GLU A 590 24.97 -6.89 26.19
CA GLU A 590 23.72 -6.14 26.28
C GLU A 590 22.54 -7.07 26.64
N SER A 591 22.44 -8.24 26.01
CA SER A 591 21.43 -9.25 26.34
C SER A 591 21.44 -9.60 27.83
N ALA A 592 22.62 -9.85 28.40
CA ALA A 592 22.77 -10.20 29.82
C ALA A 592 22.38 -9.04 30.75
N GLU A 593 22.74 -7.82 30.40
CA GLU A 593 22.38 -6.61 31.17
C GLU A 593 20.86 -6.41 31.18
N LEU A 594 20.21 -6.44 30.00
CA LEU A 594 18.76 -6.26 29.86
C LEU A 594 17.98 -7.37 30.55
N ALA A 595 18.37 -8.63 30.34
CA ALA A 595 17.72 -9.78 31.02
C ALA A 595 17.85 -9.67 32.54
N GLY A 596 19.00 -9.26 33.05
CA GLY A 596 19.21 -9.01 34.47
C GLY A 596 18.33 -7.90 35.04
N ALA A 597 18.24 -6.77 34.30
CA ALA A 597 17.38 -5.65 34.70
C ALA A 597 15.89 -6.04 34.73
N VAL A 598 15.42 -6.77 33.71
CA VAL A 598 14.03 -7.27 33.66
C VAL A 598 13.77 -8.23 34.80
N THR A 599 14.68 -9.18 35.07
CA THR A 599 14.55 -10.14 36.17
C THR A 599 14.40 -9.42 37.51
N THR A 600 15.19 -8.38 37.77
CA THR A 600 15.08 -7.59 39.02
C THR A 600 13.67 -6.99 39.17
N VAL A 601 13.13 -6.36 38.13
CA VAL A 601 11.75 -5.79 38.18
C VAL A 601 10.70 -6.86 38.36
N VAL A 602 10.89 -8.04 37.73
CA VAL A 602 9.96 -9.18 37.83
C VAL A 602 9.92 -9.69 39.25
N GLU A 603 11.08 -9.96 39.85
CA GLU A 603 11.16 -10.48 41.24
C GLU A 603 10.59 -9.48 42.25
N GLU A 604 10.92 -8.18 42.13
CA GLU A 604 10.35 -7.13 42.97
C GLU A 604 8.81 -7.10 42.92
N LYS A 605 8.22 -7.28 41.75
CA LYS A 605 6.76 -7.29 41.57
C LYS A 605 6.08 -8.61 41.98
N LEU A 606 6.82 -9.70 42.03
CA LEU A 606 6.32 -10.99 42.51
C LEU A 606 6.36 -11.07 44.04
N GLU A 607 7.32 -10.43 44.69
CA GLU A 607 7.47 -10.42 46.16
C GLU A 607 6.60 -9.36 46.87
N GLY A 608 6.20 -8.29 46.18
CA GLY A 608 5.41 -7.15 46.70
C GLY A 608 3.97 -7.17 46.29
#